data_7581dd52245c805be21c2609700717b3
#
_entry.id   7581dd52245c805be21c2609700717b3
#
_cell.length_a   1.000
_cell.length_b   1.000
_cell.length_c   1.000
_cell.angle_alpha   90.00
_cell.angle_beta   90.00
_cell.angle_gamma   90.00
#
_symmetry.space_group_name_H-M   'P 1'
#
loop_
_entity.id
_entity.type
_entity.pdbx_description
1 polymer ?
#
loop_
_entity_poly.entity_id
_entity_poly.type
_entity_poly.pdbx_seq_one_letter_code
_entity_poly.pdbx_strand_id
1 'polypeptide(L)'
;MPLYLAVSPSENSLAAAGKFLARFLAFFRGWHYRSPFIENMVNGPFEKPFLKEGIVNSWLSTDKFIVEEYNKDPLCGVPFTLNGYYCLFSLMEQVYSKLGWTNKNKQLPVMFMSGGDDPCRKSDKDFKKAVTHFKHCGFPNTFSKLYPGMRHELFNELNNEEVYYDILKFLEIKVGIEPLEVDED
;
A
#
# COMPACT_ATOMS: atom_id res chain seq x y z
N MET A 1 14.45 10.76 -12.19
CA MET A 1 13.04 10.70 -11.79
C MET A 1 13.01 10.09 -10.40
N PRO A 2 12.44 10.75 -9.40
CA PRO A 2 12.30 10.20 -8.05
C PRO A 2 11.27 9.06 -8.04
N LEU A 3 11.36 8.19 -7.05
CA LEU A 3 10.41 7.11 -6.83
C LEU A 3 9.64 7.37 -5.53
N TYR A 4 8.32 7.32 -5.60
CA TYR A 4 7.44 7.34 -4.44
C TYR A 4 6.87 5.95 -4.21
N LEU A 5 6.91 5.50 -2.98
CA LEU A 5 6.27 4.28 -2.53
C LEU A 5 5.30 4.65 -1.41
N ALA A 6 4.06 4.87 -1.78
CA ALA A 6 2.98 5.02 -0.82
C ALA A 6 2.41 3.64 -0.53
N VAL A 7 2.17 3.35 0.76
CA VAL A 7 1.40 2.18 1.20
C VAL A 7 1.99 0.85 0.72
N SER A 8 3.18 0.52 1.19
CA SER A 8 3.77 -0.80 0.95
C SER A 8 3.29 -1.79 2.02
N PRO A 9 2.63 -2.90 1.66
CA PRO A 9 2.28 -3.93 2.63
C PRO A 9 3.54 -4.48 3.28
N SER A 10 3.47 -4.76 4.58
CA SER A 10 4.56 -5.38 5.31
C SER A 10 4.81 -6.81 4.83
N GLU A 11 6.04 -7.30 5.01
CA GLU A 11 6.37 -8.71 4.77
C GLU A 11 5.34 -9.63 5.44
N ASN A 12 4.81 -10.59 4.69
CA ASN A 12 3.82 -11.51 5.18
C ASN A 12 4.28 -12.96 4.97
N SER A 13 4.64 -13.61 6.07
CA SER A 13 5.05 -15.02 6.08
C SER A 13 3.95 -15.98 5.62
N LEU A 14 2.69 -15.53 5.59
CA LEU A 14 1.55 -16.33 5.13
C LEU A 14 1.32 -16.22 3.61
N ALA A 15 2.08 -15.40 2.89
CA ALA A 15 1.89 -15.23 1.45
C ALA A 15 2.03 -16.56 0.69
N ALA A 16 3.03 -17.38 1.04
CA ALA A 16 3.22 -18.72 0.45
C ALA A 16 2.00 -19.64 0.69
N ALA A 17 1.47 -19.64 1.90
CA ALA A 17 0.29 -20.44 2.25
C ALA A 17 -0.96 -19.93 1.51
N GLY A 18 -1.14 -18.61 1.43
CA GLY A 18 -2.23 -17.98 0.66
C GLY A 18 -2.16 -18.32 -0.83
N LYS A 19 -0.97 -18.26 -1.41
CA LYS A 19 -0.71 -18.65 -2.79
C LYS A 19 -1.05 -20.12 -3.05
N PHE A 20 -0.61 -21.01 -2.17
CA PHE A 20 -0.95 -22.44 -2.25
C PHE A 20 -2.47 -22.65 -2.18
N LEU A 21 -3.15 -21.99 -1.23
CA LEU A 21 -4.60 -22.08 -1.06
C LEU A 21 -5.35 -21.59 -2.29
N ALA A 22 -4.94 -20.45 -2.88
CA ALA A 22 -5.55 -19.91 -4.10
C ALA A 22 -5.42 -20.91 -5.26
N ARG A 23 -4.23 -21.51 -5.43
CA ARG A 23 -3.99 -22.56 -6.46
C ARG A 23 -4.81 -23.81 -6.20
N PHE A 24 -4.91 -24.25 -4.95
CA PHE A 24 -5.70 -25.44 -4.58
C PHE A 24 -7.19 -25.22 -4.90
N LEU A 25 -7.75 -24.09 -4.51
CA LEU A 25 -9.15 -23.77 -4.81
C LEU A 25 -9.38 -23.60 -6.32
N ALA A 26 -8.41 -23.04 -7.05
CA ALA A 26 -8.50 -22.86 -8.50
C ALA A 26 -8.56 -24.19 -9.26
N PHE A 27 -7.96 -25.27 -8.72
CA PHE A 27 -8.05 -26.60 -9.30
C PHE A 27 -9.51 -27.10 -9.35
N PHE A 28 -10.32 -26.79 -8.34
CA PHE A 28 -11.73 -27.24 -8.27
C PHE A 28 -12.73 -26.23 -8.85
N ARG A 29 -12.45 -24.91 -8.75
CA ARG A 29 -13.39 -23.83 -9.08
C ARG A 29 -13.00 -23.02 -10.31
N GLY A 30 -11.78 -23.24 -10.83
CA GLY A 30 -11.22 -22.42 -11.90
C GLY A 30 -10.61 -21.10 -11.41
N TRP A 31 -9.69 -20.56 -12.20
CA TRP A 31 -8.91 -19.34 -11.84
C TRP A 31 -9.75 -18.05 -11.75
N HIS A 32 -10.89 -18.00 -12.43
CA HIS A 32 -11.78 -16.83 -12.44
C HIS A 32 -12.76 -16.79 -11.26
N TYR A 33 -12.81 -17.86 -10.45
CA TYR A 33 -13.67 -17.88 -9.27
C TYR A 33 -13.26 -16.82 -8.26
N ARG A 34 -14.23 -16.06 -7.75
CA ARG A 34 -14.07 -15.09 -6.67
C ARG A 34 -14.45 -15.78 -5.36
N SER A 35 -13.48 -16.01 -4.48
CA SER A 35 -13.67 -16.76 -3.25
C SER A 35 -13.97 -15.82 -2.08
N PRO A 36 -15.20 -15.83 -1.51
CA PRO A 36 -15.49 -15.03 -0.32
C PRO A 36 -14.63 -15.42 0.89
N PHE A 37 -14.20 -16.68 0.92
CA PHE A 37 -13.33 -17.19 1.98
C PHE A 37 -11.94 -16.52 1.94
N ILE A 38 -11.28 -16.48 0.77
CA ILE A 38 -9.97 -15.82 0.64
C ILE A 38 -10.13 -14.32 0.83
N GLU A 39 -11.17 -13.72 0.26
CA GLU A 39 -11.49 -12.31 0.43
C GLU A 39 -11.54 -11.93 1.90
N ASN A 40 -12.35 -12.62 2.69
CA ASN A 40 -12.50 -12.35 4.11
C ASN A 40 -11.21 -12.65 4.91
N MET A 41 -10.43 -13.65 4.47
CA MET A 41 -9.14 -13.95 5.10
C MET A 41 -8.12 -12.82 4.89
N VAL A 42 -8.15 -12.15 3.73
CA VAL A 42 -7.21 -11.07 3.37
C VAL A 42 -7.68 -9.74 3.94
N ASN A 43 -8.91 -9.33 3.64
CA ASN A 43 -9.43 -7.99 3.94
C ASN A 43 -10.11 -7.90 5.31
N GLY A 44 -10.66 -9.02 5.83
CA GLY A 44 -11.29 -9.04 7.14
C GLY A 44 -10.43 -8.52 8.30
N PRO A 45 -9.14 -8.82 8.36
CA PRO A 45 -8.24 -8.23 9.37
C PRO A 45 -8.10 -6.71 9.29
N PHE A 46 -8.24 -6.11 8.09
CA PHE A 46 -8.14 -4.65 7.91
C PHE A 46 -9.40 -3.94 8.44
N GLU A 47 -10.57 -4.57 8.33
CA GLU A 47 -11.82 -4.04 8.84
C GLU A 47 -11.91 -4.04 10.37
N LYS A 48 -11.30 -5.02 11.03
CA LYS A 48 -11.46 -5.25 12.48
C LYS A 48 -11.25 -4.02 13.36
N PRO A 49 -10.21 -3.19 13.17
CA PRO A 49 -9.99 -2.01 14.00
C PRO A 49 -11.12 -0.98 13.91
N PHE A 50 -11.85 -0.97 12.78
CA PHE A 50 -12.81 0.07 12.41
C PHE A 50 -14.28 -0.38 12.46
N LEU A 51 -14.56 -1.61 12.90
CA LEU A 51 -15.93 -2.15 12.96
C LEU A 51 -16.93 -1.27 13.73
N LYS A 52 -16.45 -0.51 14.72
CA LYS A 52 -17.29 0.39 15.53
C LYS A 52 -17.79 1.60 14.74
N GLU A 53 -17.17 1.93 13.62
CA GLU A 53 -17.58 3.04 12.76
C GLU A 53 -18.84 2.72 11.95
N GLY A 54 -19.14 1.43 11.76
CA GLY A 54 -20.34 0.97 11.07
C GLY A 54 -20.32 1.19 9.54
N ILE A 55 -19.19 1.61 8.98
CA ILE A 55 -18.99 1.83 7.56
C ILE A 55 -17.98 0.80 7.06
N VAL A 56 -18.34 0.04 6.02
CA VAL A 56 -17.43 -0.92 5.36
C VAL A 56 -16.31 -0.17 4.67
N ASN A 57 -15.12 -0.77 4.62
CA ASN A 57 -13.92 -0.16 4.04
C ASN A 57 -13.41 1.11 4.77
N SER A 58 -13.84 1.35 6.02
CA SER A 58 -13.34 2.50 6.81
C SER A 58 -11.82 2.50 6.96
N TRP A 59 -11.16 1.36 6.81
CA TRP A 59 -9.70 1.27 6.85
C TRP A 59 -8.97 2.01 5.72
N LEU A 60 -9.69 2.43 4.67
CA LEU A 60 -9.12 3.16 3.53
C LEU A 60 -8.77 4.60 3.89
N SER A 61 -9.69 5.33 4.53
CA SER A 61 -9.52 6.75 4.85
C SER A 61 -10.28 7.15 6.11
N THR A 62 -9.85 8.22 6.76
CA THR A 62 -10.61 8.91 7.82
C THR A 62 -11.75 9.76 7.26
N ASP A 63 -11.68 10.13 5.98
CA ASP A 63 -12.76 10.83 5.29
C ASP A 63 -13.90 9.88 4.93
N LYS A 64 -14.98 9.97 5.71
CA LYS A 64 -16.16 9.12 5.51
C LYS A 64 -16.82 9.34 4.16
N PHE A 65 -16.77 10.56 3.63
CA PHE A 65 -17.35 10.85 2.31
C PHE A 65 -16.63 10.07 1.23
N ILE A 66 -15.30 10.06 1.24
CA ILE A 66 -14.48 9.29 0.30
C ILE A 66 -14.76 7.79 0.42
N VAL A 67 -14.84 7.27 1.66
CA VAL A 67 -15.16 5.84 1.89
C VAL A 67 -16.56 5.48 1.36
N GLU A 68 -17.55 6.35 1.57
CA GLU A 68 -18.89 6.13 1.05
C GLU A 68 -18.96 6.18 -0.48
N GLU A 69 -18.23 7.11 -1.12
CA GLU A 69 -18.12 7.15 -2.58
C GLU A 69 -17.43 5.90 -3.14
N TYR A 70 -16.34 5.45 -2.51
CA TYR A 70 -15.69 4.18 -2.83
C TYR A 70 -16.68 3.00 -2.76
N ASN A 71 -17.49 2.94 -1.71
CA ASN A 71 -18.48 1.86 -1.53
C ASN A 71 -19.64 1.90 -2.53
N LYS A 72 -19.95 3.06 -3.12
CA LYS A 72 -20.99 3.23 -4.15
C LYS A 72 -20.47 2.93 -5.55
N ASP A 73 -19.15 3.05 -5.78
CA ASP A 73 -18.57 2.83 -7.11
C ASP A 73 -18.55 1.33 -7.44
N PRO A 74 -19.24 0.88 -8.51
CA PRO A 74 -19.28 -0.52 -8.90
C PRO A 74 -17.92 -1.07 -9.37
N LEU A 75 -16.93 -0.21 -9.61
CA LEU A 75 -15.57 -0.60 -9.98
C LEU A 75 -14.63 -0.74 -8.77
N CYS A 76 -15.07 -0.24 -7.60
CA CYS A 76 -14.31 -0.31 -6.35
C CYS A 76 -14.74 -1.50 -5.47
N GLY A 77 -13.88 -1.96 -4.58
CA GLY A 77 -14.19 -3.02 -3.62
C GLY A 77 -14.54 -4.39 -4.24
N VAL A 78 -14.26 -4.58 -5.53
CA VAL A 78 -14.58 -5.85 -6.22
C VAL A 78 -13.59 -6.93 -5.77
N PRO A 79 -14.05 -8.07 -5.20
CA PRO A 79 -13.19 -9.15 -4.77
C PRO A 79 -12.29 -9.67 -5.90
N PHE A 80 -11.04 -9.95 -5.61
CA PHE A 80 -10.15 -10.55 -6.60
C PHE A 80 -10.58 -11.98 -6.96
N THR A 81 -10.26 -12.38 -8.18
CA THR A 81 -10.33 -13.78 -8.58
C THR A 81 -9.23 -14.60 -7.89
N LEU A 82 -9.33 -15.93 -7.91
CA LEU A 82 -8.27 -16.79 -7.40
C LEU A 82 -6.93 -16.53 -8.09
N ASN A 83 -6.96 -16.20 -9.38
CA ASN A 83 -5.77 -15.77 -10.12
C ASN A 83 -5.21 -14.45 -9.59
N GLY A 84 -6.08 -13.47 -9.31
CA GLY A 84 -5.67 -12.19 -8.73
C GLY A 84 -4.97 -12.37 -7.38
N TYR A 85 -5.56 -13.16 -6.48
CA TYR A 85 -4.93 -13.48 -5.19
C TYR A 85 -3.63 -14.25 -5.33
N TYR A 86 -3.56 -15.23 -6.24
CA TYR A 86 -2.33 -15.96 -6.52
C TYR A 86 -1.21 -15.00 -6.98
N CYS A 87 -1.54 -14.06 -7.87
CA CYS A 87 -0.58 -13.08 -8.35
C CYS A 87 -0.17 -12.10 -7.22
N LEU A 88 -1.12 -11.63 -6.40
CA LEU A 88 -0.84 -10.76 -5.26
C LEU A 88 0.13 -11.43 -4.28
N PHE A 89 -0.16 -12.66 -3.85
CA PHE A 89 0.72 -13.40 -2.94
C PHE A 89 2.09 -13.67 -3.55
N SER A 90 2.14 -13.98 -4.86
CA SER A 90 3.41 -14.18 -5.57
C SER A 90 4.23 -12.89 -5.63
N LEU A 91 3.59 -11.75 -5.86
CA LEU A 91 4.24 -10.43 -5.83
C LEU A 91 4.79 -10.12 -4.43
N MET A 92 4.02 -10.39 -3.38
CA MET A 92 4.45 -10.18 -1.99
C MET A 92 5.71 -11.00 -1.67
N GLU A 93 5.80 -12.26 -2.12
CA GLU A 93 7.01 -13.09 -1.96
C GLU A 93 8.20 -12.50 -2.74
N GLN A 94 7.98 -12.06 -3.98
CA GLN A 94 9.04 -11.52 -4.84
C GLN A 94 9.59 -10.19 -4.32
N VAL A 95 8.72 -9.29 -3.87
CA VAL A 95 9.10 -7.96 -3.35
C VAL A 95 10.02 -8.10 -2.13
N TYR A 96 9.76 -9.08 -1.25
CA TYR A 96 10.59 -9.33 -0.07
C TYR A 96 11.72 -10.33 -0.30
N SER A 97 11.83 -10.89 -1.51
CA SER A 97 13.02 -11.64 -1.92
C SER A 97 14.20 -10.69 -2.17
N LYS A 98 15.41 -11.13 -1.84
CA LYS A 98 16.64 -10.40 -2.21
C LYS A 98 17.04 -10.65 -3.67
N LEU A 99 16.39 -11.61 -4.34
CA LEU A 99 16.70 -11.98 -5.71
C LEU A 99 15.94 -11.09 -6.71
N GLY A 100 16.60 -10.73 -7.80
CA GLY A 100 15.97 -10.00 -8.89
C GLY A 100 15.96 -8.46 -8.75
N TRP A 101 16.33 -7.91 -7.59
CA TRP A 101 16.46 -6.48 -7.43
C TRP A 101 17.75 -5.96 -8.07
N THR A 102 17.62 -5.03 -9.01
CA THR A 102 18.76 -4.33 -9.63
C THR A 102 18.52 -2.83 -9.61
N ASN A 103 19.50 -2.08 -9.14
CA ASN A 103 19.47 -0.62 -9.19
C ASN A 103 20.79 -0.09 -9.77
N LYS A 104 20.72 0.53 -10.95
CA LYS A 104 21.86 1.17 -11.60
C LYS A 104 22.12 2.59 -11.07
N ASN A 105 21.15 3.21 -10.42
CA ASN A 105 21.25 4.56 -9.86
C ASN A 105 21.17 4.54 -8.34
N LYS A 106 22.29 4.38 -7.68
CA LYS A 106 22.39 4.38 -6.20
C LYS A 106 21.97 5.71 -5.55
N GLN A 107 21.96 6.79 -6.32
CA GLN A 107 21.55 8.11 -5.86
C GLN A 107 20.05 8.37 -6.04
N LEU A 108 19.31 7.44 -6.64
CA LEU A 108 17.87 7.58 -6.80
C LEU A 108 17.20 7.86 -5.44
N PRO A 109 16.63 9.07 -5.26
CA PRO A 109 15.90 9.36 -4.04
C PRO A 109 14.55 8.64 -4.03
N VAL A 110 14.25 7.98 -2.92
CA VAL A 110 13.01 7.22 -2.73
C VAL A 110 12.35 7.66 -1.43
N MET A 111 11.05 7.90 -1.47
CA MET A 111 10.26 8.24 -0.29
C MET A 111 9.22 7.15 -0.03
N PHE A 112 9.34 6.48 1.12
CA PHE A 112 8.33 5.58 1.67
C PHE A 112 7.36 6.35 2.56
N MET A 113 6.05 6.19 2.30
CA MET A 113 5.00 6.85 3.08
C MET A 113 3.95 5.83 3.51
N SER A 114 3.38 6.01 4.69
CA SER A 114 2.24 5.21 5.15
C SER A 114 1.44 5.97 6.21
N GLY A 115 0.16 5.69 6.30
CA GLY A 115 -0.65 6.12 7.41
C GLY A 115 -0.24 5.43 8.72
N GLY A 116 -0.30 6.15 9.82
CA GLY A 116 -0.03 5.61 11.16
C GLY A 116 -1.04 4.53 11.56
N ASP A 117 -2.28 4.68 11.11
CA ASP A 117 -3.40 3.77 11.41
C ASP A 117 -3.73 2.83 10.24
N ASP A 118 -2.87 2.76 9.22
CA ASP A 118 -3.02 1.83 8.10
C ASP A 118 -2.84 0.37 8.56
N PRO A 119 -3.87 -0.48 8.49
CA PRO A 119 -3.78 -1.88 8.92
C PRO A 119 -2.86 -2.72 8.01
N CYS A 120 -2.64 -2.31 6.74
CA CYS A 120 -1.73 -2.99 5.82
C CYS A 120 -0.27 -2.89 6.28
N ARG A 121 0.06 -1.84 7.03
CA ARG A 121 1.39 -1.60 7.60
C ARG A 121 1.73 -2.56 8.74
N LYS A 122 0.74 -3.13 9.42
CA LYS A 122 0.82 -3.97 10.62
C LYS A 122 1.37 -3.23 11.84
N SER A 123 2.63 -2.74 11.79
CA SER A 123 3.29 -2.05 12.90
C SER A 123 4.40 -1.12 12.41
N ASP A 124 4.83 -0.18 13.26
CA ASP A 124 6.00 0.68 13.00
C ASP A 124 7.28 -0.15 12.77
N LYS A 125 7.40 -1.26 13.49
CA LYS A 125 8.53 -2.19 13.33
C LYS A 125 8.54 -2.83 11.95
N ASP A 126 7.38 -3.23 11.45
CA ASP A 126 7.27 -3.87 10.14
C ASP A 126 7.45 -2.86 9.02
N PHE A 127 6.96 -1.63 9.18
CA PHE A 127 7.26 -0.52 8.26
C PHE A 127 8.77 -0.25 8.18
N LYS A 128 9.45 -0.13 9.32
CA LYS A 128 10.90 0.05 9.37
C LYS A 128 11.66 -1.11 8.71
N LYS A 129 11.18 -2.35 8.87
CA LYS A 129 11.76 -3.52 8.18
C LYS A 129 11.60 -3.41 6.66
N ALA A 130 10.42 -3.00 6.15
CA ALA A 130 10.18 -2.81 4.73
C ALA A 130 11.15 -1.78 4.14
N VAL A 131 11.30 -0.61 4.79
CA VAL A 131 12.25 0.43 4.40
C VAL A 131 13.69 -0.09 4.40
N THR A 132 14.08 -0.82 5.45
CA THR A 132 15.42 -1.40 5.58
C THR A 132 15.68 -2.46 4.50
N HIS A 133 14.71 -3.33 4.24
CA HIS A 133 14.79 -4.32 3.16
C HIS A 133 15.03 -3.63 1.82
N PHE A 134 14.27 -2.58 1.51
CA PHE A 134 14.41 -1.85 0.26
C PHE A 134 15.79 -1.19 0.12
N LYS A 135 16.33 -0.61 1.19
CA LYS A 135 17.72 -0.11 1.21
C LYS A 135 18.74 -1.21 0.87
N HIS A 136 18.56 -2.41 1.44
CA HIS A 136 19.41 -3.56 1.16
C HIS A 136 19.24 -4.11 -0.26
N CYS A 137 18.10 -3.91 -0.90
CA CYS A 137 17.87 -4.25 -2.30
C CYS A 137 18.57 -3.30 -3.29
N GLY A 138 19.36 -2.35 -2.80
CA GLY A 138 20.19 -1.47 -3.61
C GLY A 138 19.67 -0.04 -3.75
N PHE A 139 18.74 0.40 -2.88
CA PHE A 139 18.21 1.76 -2.85
C PHE A 139 18.60 2.49 -1.54
N PRO A 140 19.90 2.78 -1.32
CA PRO A 140 20.37 3.34 -0.05
C PRO A 140 19.81 4.73 0.24
N ASN A 141 19.50 5.52 -0.80
CA ASN A 141 18.98 6.88 -0.69
C ASN A 141 17.45 6.89 -0.47
N THR A 142 16.99 6.13 0.53
CA THR A 142 15.57 5.98 0.87
C THR A 142 15.23 6.70 2.16
N PHE A 143 14.21 7.53 2.11
CA PHE A 143 13.60 8.26 3.23
C PHE A 143 12.27 7.62 3.59
N SER A 144 11.76 7.88 4.78
CA SER A 144 10.44 7.38 5.17
C SER A 144 9.72 8.36 6.09
N LYS A 145 8.40 8.47 5.93
CA LYS A 145 7.51 9.24 6.81
C LYS A 145 6.27 8.43 7.13
N LEU A 146 5.83 8.49 8.39
CA LEU A 146 4.53 8.03 8.86
C LEU A 146 3.65 9.24 9.16
N TYR A 147 2.38 9.15 8.80
CA TYR A 147 1.38 10.17 9.06
C TYR A 147 0.43 9.68 10.15
N PRO A 148 0.61 10.13 11.40
CA PRO A 148 -0.24 9.71 12.53
C PRO A 148 -1.71 10.03 12.27
N GLY A 149 -2.60 9.07 12.59
CA GLY A 149 -4.04 9.23 12.40
C GLY A 149 -4.55 9.03 10.97
N MET A 150 -3.67 9.03 9.96
CA MET A 150 -4.04 8.69 8.59
C MET A 150 -4.08 7.17 8.38
N ARG A 151 -4.92 6.72 7.45
CA ARG A 151 -5.14 5.32 7.09
C ARG A 151 -4.43 4.94 5.78
N HIS A 152 -5.06 4.08 4.98
CA HIS A 152 -4.42 3.47 3.81
C HIS A 152 -4.22 4.44 2.64
N GLU A 153 -5.23 5.24 2.32
CA GLU A 153 -5.24 6.12 1.16
C GLU A 153 -4.82 7.55 1.52
N LEU A 154 -3.52 7.76 1.72
CA LEU A 154 -2.95 9.04 2.16
C LEU A 154 -3.46 10.27 1.36
N PHE A 155 -3.65 10.12 0.06
CA PHE A 155 -4.10 11.21 -0.83
C PHE A 155 -5.59 11.51 -0.71
N ASN A 156 -6.34 10.62 -0.08
CA ASN A 156 -7.77 10.71 0.14
C ASN A 156 -8.11 10.95 1.63
N GLU A 157 -7.13 11.33 2.43
CA GLU A 157 -7.32 11.68 3.83
C GLU A 157 -7.82 13.11 4.01
N LEU A 158 -8.48 13.38 5.14
CA LEU A 158 -8.95 14.74 5.49
C LEU A 158 -7.82 15.78 5.52
N ASN A 159 -6.61 15.35 5.93
CA ASN A 159 -5.43 16.21 6.03
C ASN A 159 -4.40 15.90 4.91
N ASN A 160 -4.86 15.53 3.73
CA ASN A 160 -4.00 15.13 2.61
C ASN A 160 -3.05 16.25 2.14
N GLU A 161 -3.33 17.50 2.44
CA GLU A 161 -2.46 18.64 2.12
C GLU A 161 -1.06 18.48 2.75
N GLU A 162 -0.95 17.90 3.95
CA GLU A 162 0.35 17.58 4.56
C GLU A 162 1.15 16.62 3.69
N VAL A 163 0.49 15.61 3.13
CA VAL A 163 1.13 14.61 2.27
C VAL A 163 1.61 15.24 0.97
N TYR A 164 0.79 16.08 0.35
CA TYR A 164 1.17 16.81 -0.86
C TYR A 164 2.33 17.76 -0.60
N TYR A 165 2.30 18.50 0.49
CA TYR A 165 3.38 19.39 0.87
C TYR A 165 4.71 18.65 1.04
N ASP A 166 4.71 17.51 1.74
CA ASP A 166 5.91 16.71 1.93
C ASP A 166 6.47 16.16 0.63
N ILE A 167 5.60 15.74 -0.28
CA ILE A 167 6.01 15.29 -1.62
C ILE A 167 6.64 16.43 -2.40
N LEU A 168 6.03 17.63 -2.41
CA LEU A 168 6.59 18.80 -3.07
C LEU A 168 7.95 19.16 -2.49
N LYS A 169 8.06 19.22 -1.16
CA LYS A 169 9.35 19.47 -0.49
C LYS A 169 10.41 18.41 -0.80
N PHE A 170 10.01 17.15 -0.87
CA PHE A 170 10.93 16.07 -1.28
C PHE A 170 11.42 16.27 -2.71
N LEU A 171 10.52 16.67 -3.63
CA LEU A 171 10.87 16.98 -5.02
C LEU A 171 11.82 18.16 -5.12
N GLU A 172 11.50 19.29 -4.46
CA GLU A 172 12.35 20.49 -4.43
C GLU A 172 13.76 20.17 -3.93
N ILE A 173 13.88 19.50 -2.79
CA ILE A 173 15.17 19.28 -2.12
C ILE A 173 15.99 18.17 -2.81
N LYS A 174 15.34 17.12 -3.28
CA LYS A 174 16.04 15.90 -3.75
C LYS A 174 16.17 15.82 -5.27
N VAL A 175 15.37 16.54 -5.99
CA VAL A 175 15.31 16.49 -7.45
C VAL A 175 15.67 17.84 -8.10
N GLY A 176 15.64 18.93 -7.33
CA GLY A 176 15.90 20.29 -7.82
C GLY A 176 14.79 20.78 -8.76
N ILE A 177 13.56 20.38 -8.50
CA ILE A 177 12.39 20.91 -9.22
C ILE A 177 12.02 22.23 -8.55
N GLU A 178 12.15 23.33 -9.27
CA GLU A 178 11.61 24.61 -8.80
C GLU A 178 10.08 24.55 -8.80
N PRO A 179 9.42 25.11 -7.75
CA PRO A 179 7.97 25.23 -7.76
C PRO A 179 7.50 25.98 -9.01
N LEU A 180 6.43 25.50 -9.63
CA LEU A 180 5.75 26.31 -10.64
C LEU A 180 5.27 27.59 -9.97
N GLU A 181 5.69 28.75 -10.46
CA GLU A 181 5.06 30.01 -10.09
C GLU A 181 3.59 29.92 -10.56
N VAL A 182 2.69 29.84 -9.60
CA VAL A 182 1.25 29.96 -9.90
C VAL A 182 0.99 31.44 -10.01
N ASP A 183 0.77 31.93 -11.21
CA ASP A 183 0.26 33.28 -11.42
C ASP A 183 -1.08 33.38 -10.68
N GLU A 184 -1.14 34.16 -9.60
CA GLU A 184 -2.38 34.51 -8.92
C GLU A 184 -3.11 35.52 -9.82
N ASP A 185 -3.99 35.06 -10.70
CA ASP A 185 -4.97 35.87 -11.42
C ASP A 185 -6.22 36.13 -10.57
#